data_fad5eebdeb87f2c3cd66f69e0adc84be
#
_entry.id   fad5eebdeb87f2c3cd66f69e0adc84be
#
_cell.length_a   1.000
_cell.length_b   1.000
_cell.length_c   1.000
_cell.angle_alpha   90.00
_cell.angle_beta   90.00
_cell.angle_gamma   90.00
#
_symmetry.space_group_name_H-M   'P 1'
#
loop_
_entity.id
_entity.type
_entity.pdbx_description
1 polymer ?
#
loop_
_entity_poly.entity_id
_entity_poly.type
_entity_poly.pdbx_seq_one_letter_code
_entity_poly.pdbx_strand_id
1 'polypeptide(L)'
;MTLRTKIAVVAATLFLGGCQELPGYFASDTTLARAGGSELKMRDVESVVPKGVTGEDSAAFMKVYIDRWVRKQLKLQDAEIFFSASADDIDKMVEEYRQALLIIFLGNDLLSVRIFTQGVNLGTPR
;
A
#
# COMPACT_ATOMS: atom_id res chain seq x y z
N MET A 1 -22.69 14.99 -52.30
CA MET A 1 -21.93 15.01 -51.03
C MET A 1 -20.48 15.32 -51.36
N THR A 2 -20.01 16.47 -50.97
CA THR A 2 -18.68 16.96 -51.31
C THR A 2 -17.63 16.27 -50.43
N LEU A 3 -16.41 16.10 -50.94
CA LEU A 3 -15.28 15.48 -50.24
C LEU A 3 -15.06 16.06 -48.85
N ARG A 4 -15.35 17.34 -48.64
CA ARG A 4 -15.28 18.04 -47.34
C ARG A 4 -16.24 17.48 -46.29
N THR A 5 -17.46 17.08 -46.68
CA THR A 5 -18.48 16.50 -45.78
C THR A 5 -18.06 15.08 -45.34
N LYS A 6 -17.42 14.30 -46.20
CA LYS A 6 -16.92 12.96 -45.89
C LYS A 6 -15.74 13.01 -44.91
N ILE A 7 -14.83 13.99 -45.03
CA ILE A 7 -13.71 14.20 -44.14
C ILE A 7 -14.20 14.64 -42.74
N ALA A 8 -15.20 15.52 -42.70
CA ALA A 8 -15.78 15.97 -41.40
C ALA A 8 -16.48 14.83 -40.65
N VAL A 9 -17.18 13.94 -41.32
CA VAL A 9 -17.84 12.77 -40.70
C VAL A 9 -16.81 11.76 -40.18
N VAL A 10 -15.73 11.50 -40.94
CA VAL A 10 -14.65 10.59 -40.49
C VAL A 10 -13.89 11.17 -39.28
N ALA A 11 -13.65 12.48 -39.27
CA ALA A 11 -13.00 13.13 -38.12
C ALA A 11 -13.89 13.10 -36.86
N ALA A 12 -15.21 13.26 -37.00
CA ALA A 12 -16.16 13.19 -35.89
C ALA A 12 -16.27 11.79 -35.27
N THR A 13 -16.14 10.72 -36.07
CA THR A 13 -16.20 9.34 -35.56
C THR A 13 -14.91 8.91 -34.83
N LEU A 14 -13.78 9.53 -35.16
CA LEU A 14 -12.51 9.25 -34.46
C LEU A 14 -12.44 9.85 -33.02
N PHE A 15 -13.26 10.88 -32.73
CA PHE A 15 -13.31 11.47 -31.40
C PHE A 15 -14.22 10.73 -30.40
N LEU A 16 -15.08 9.81 -30.84
CA LEU A 16 -16.03 9.09 -30.00
C LEU A 16 -15.53 7.72 -29.51
N GLY A 17 -14.37 7.26 -29.97
CA GLY A 17 -13.84 5.92 -29.66
C GLY A 17 -12.74 5.85 -28.60
N GLY A 18 -12.37 6.96 -27.96
CA GLY A 18 -11.13 7.06 -27.21
C GLY A 18 -11.22 7.05 -25.68
N CYS A 19 -12.36 6.78 -25.05
CA CYS A 19 -12.50 6.93 -23.59
C CYS A 19 -13.14 5.74 -22.86
N GLN A 20 -12.84 4.49 -23.22
CA GLN A 20 -13.52 3.36 -22.56
C GLN A 20 -12.63 2.37 -21.78
N GLU A 21 -11.31 2.57 -21.66
CA GLU A 21 -10.45 1.62 -20.94
C GLU A 21 -9.54 2.21 -19.84
N LEU A 22 -9.83 3.41 -19.34
CA LEU A 22 -9.02 4.03 -18.27
C LEU A 22 -9.66 4.19 -16.88
N PRO A 23 -10.86 3.64 -16.56
CA PRO A 23 -11.42 3.85 -15.21
C PRO A 23 -10.68 3.13 -14.10
N GLY A 24 -10.06 1.96 -14.37
CA GLY A 24 -9.43 1.15 -13.34
C GLY A 24 -8.07 1.68 -12.84
N TYR A 25 -7.26 2.21 -13.73
CA TYR A 25 -5.92 2.68 -13.38
C TYR A 25 -5.95 4.00 -12.60
N PHE A 26 -6.86 4.90 -12.93
CA PHE A 26 -7.04 6.17 -12.21
C PHE A 26 -7.84 6.03 -10.92
N ALA A 27 -8.72 5.02 -10.80
CA ALA A 27 -9.49 4.77 -9.59
C ALA A 27 -8.59 4.35 -8.43
N SER A 28 -7.56 3.54 -8.66
CA SER A 28 -6.65 3.07 -7.62
C SER A 28 -5.75 4.17 -7.05
N ASP A 29 -5.48 5.24 -7.81
CA ASP A 29 -4.68 6.39 -7.37
C ASP A 29 -5.53 7.54 -6.81
N THR A 30 -6.85 7.36 -6.69
CA THR A 30 -7.76 8.35 -6.12
C THR A 30 -7.45 8.59 -4.64
N THR A 31 -7.24 9.85 -4.26
CA THR A 31 -7.05 10.25 -2.87
C THR A 31 -8.38 10.22 -2.13
N LEU A 32 -8.49 9.41 -1.08
CA LEU A 32 -9.67 9.25 -0.23
C LEU A 32 -9.69 10.21 0.95
N ALA A 33 -8.51 10.50 1.50
CA ALA A 33 -8.36 11.41 2.65
C ALA A 33 -6.97 12.04 2.67
N ARG A 34 -6.87 13.21 3.31
CA ARG A 34 -5.62 13.91 3.60
C ARG A 34 -5.62 14.35 5.05
N ALA A 35 -4.58 14.06 5.79
CA ALA A 35 -4.38 14.49 7.17
C ALA A 35 -2.90 14.41 7.57
N GLY A 36 -2.41 15.32 8.41
CA GLY A 36 -1.05 15.32 8.91
C GLY A 36 0.03 15.32 7.82
N GLY A 37 -0.21 16.00 6.68
CA GLY A 37 0.70 16.00 5.54
C GLY A 37 0.74 14.71 4.71
N SER A 38 -0.04 13.69 5.09
CA SER A 38 -0.14 12.39 4.42
C SER A 38 -1.41 12.26 3.59
N GLU A 39 -1.36 11.44 2.54
CA GLU A 39 -2.50 11.10 1.69
C GLU A 39 -2.82 9.61 1.79
N LEU A 40 -4.10 9.28 1.94
CA LEU A 40 -4.62 7.92 1.83
C LEU A 40 -5.22 7.72 0.44
N LYS A 41 -4.74 6.75 -0.29
CA LYS A 41 -5.21 6.43 -1.63
C LYS A 41 -6.12 5.20 -1.64
N MET A 42 -6.96 5.07 -2.67
CA MET A 42 -7.86 3.93 -2.84
C MET A 42 -7.09 2.60 -2.80
N ARG A 43 -5.95 2.49 -3.50
CA ARG A 43 -5.11 1.28 -3.50
C ARG A 43 -4.67 0.83 -2.10
N ASP A 44 -4.44 1.78 -1.19
CA ASP A 44 -3.98 1.48 0.16
C ASP A 44 -5.12 0.85 0.98
N VAL A 45 -6.35 1.31 0.77
CA VAL A 45 -7.54 0.75 1.41
C VAL A 45 -7.93 -0.58 0.80
N GLU A 46 -7.89 -0.72 -0.53
CA GLU A 46 -8.19 -1.98 -1.23
C GLU A 46 -7.27 -3.12 -0.77
N SER A 47 -6.01 -2.81 -0.48
CA SER A 47 -5.03 -3.80 0.00
C SER A 47 -5.38 -4.40 1.36
N VAL A 48 -6.17 -3.70 2.18
CA VAL A 48 -6.54 -4.10 3.54
C VAL A 48 -8.01 -4.56 3.68
N VAL A 49 -8.83 -4.40 2.64
CA VAL A 49 -10.20 -4.94 2.63
C VAL A 49 -10.13 -6.46 2.64
N PRO A 50 -10.82 -7.13 3.59
CA PRO A 50 -10.83 -8.58 3.63
C PRO A 50 -11.42 -9.20 2.35
N LYS A 51 -10.80 -10.27 1.87
CA LYS A 51 -11.31 -11.00 0.69
C LYS A 51 -12.71 -11.53 0.95
N GLY A 52 -13.63 -11.28 0.03
CA GLY A 52 -15.02 -11.74 0.13
C GLY A 52 -15.99 -10.73 0.74
N VAL A 53 -15.50 -9.60 1.25
CA VAL A 53 -16.34 -8.48 1.67
C VAL A 53 -16.68 -7.63 0.45
N THR A 54 -17.97 -7.49 0.15
CA THR A 54 -18.46 -6.79 -1.06
C THR A 54 -19.65 -5.87 -0.72
N GLY A 55 -19.97 -4.95 -1.63
CA GLY A 55 -21.15 -4.12 -1.52
C GLY A 55 -21.13 -3.19 -0.31
N GLU A 56 -22.23 -3.18 0.45
CA GLU A 56 -22.45 -2.29 1.57
C GLU A 56 -21.46 -2.53 2.73
N ASP A 57 -21.11 -3.78 2.98
CA ASP A 57 -20.13 -4.15 4.02
C ASP A 57 -18.73 -3.62 3.68
N SER A 58 -18.34 -3.67 2.41
CA SER A 58 -17.07 -3.08 1.95
C SER A 58 -17.06 -1.56 2.13
N ALA A 59 -18.17 -0.88 1.80
CA ALA A 59 -18.30 0.56 1.99
C ALA A 59 -18.25 0.96 3.47
N ALA A 60 -18.92 0.21 4.34
CA ALA A 60 -18.87 0.42 5.78
C ALA A 60 -17.45 0.21 6.34
N PHE A 61 -16.76 -0.85 5.91
CA PHE A 61 -15.37 -1.09 6.27
C PHE A 61 -14.46 0.07 5.86
N MET A 62 -14.55 0.51 4.60
CA MET A 62 -13.74 1.63 4.09
C MET A 62 -13.96 2.91 4.89
N LYS A 63 -15.22 3.24 5.23
CA LYS A 63 -15.55 4.41 6.04
C LYS A 63 -14.88 4.37 7.41
N VAL A 64 -14.96 3.24 8.11
CA VAL A 64 -14.34 3.05 9.43
C VAL A 64 -12.82 3.11 9.32
N TYR A 65 -12.24 2.50 8.28
CA TYR A 65 -10.80 2.52 8.04
C TYR A 65 -10.29 3.94 7.80
N ILE A 66 -10.95 4.72 6.93
CA ILE A 66 -10.60 6.10 6.62
C ILE A 66 -10.66 6.96 7.89
N ASP A 67 -11.73 6.87 8.68
CA ASP A 67 -11.88 7.64 9.93
C ASP A 67 -10.73 7.32 10.92
N ARG A 68 -10.43 6.04 11.10
CA ARG A 68 -9.32 5.59 11.96
C ARG A 68 -7.96 6.09 11.44
N TRP A 69 -7.74 6.04 10.13
CA TRP A 69 -6.52 6.52 9.52
C TRP A 69 -6.33 8.03 9.72
N VAL A 70 -7.37 8.83 9.47
CA VAL A 70 -7.34 10.29 9.69
C VAL A 70 -6.99 10.61 11.14
N ARG A 71 -7.69 9.99 12.10
CA ARG A 71 -7.41 10.19 13.54
C ARG A 71 -5.98 9.81 13.92
N LYS A 72 -5.45 8.75 13.31
CA LYS A 72 -4.05 8.35 13.52
C LYS A 72 -3.08 9.42 13.00
N GLN A 73 -3.30 9.94 11.78
CA GLN A 73 -2.41 10.95 11.20
C GLN A 73 -2.42 12.26 12.01
N LEU A 74 -3.59 12.70 12.47
CA LEU A 74 -3.68 13.89 13.32
C LEU A 74 -2.93 13.70 14.65
N LYS A 75 -3.07 12.55 15.29
CA LYS A 75 -2.32 12.23 16.52
C LYS A 75 -0.81 12.17 16.29
N LEU A 76 -0.37 11.64 15.14
CA LEU A 76 1.05 11.62 14.79
C LEU A 76 1.58 13.03 14.59
N GLN A 77 0.85 13.89 13.89
CA GLN A 77 1.21 15.29 13.70
C GLN A 77 1.34 16.03 15.03
N ASP A 78 0.36 15.85 15.94
CA ASP A 78 0.40 16.46 17.28
C ASP A 78 1.62 15.95 18.09
N ALA A 79 1.90 14.64 18.00
CA ALA A 79 3.05 14.03 18.65
C ALA A 79 4.38 14.54 18.09
N GLU A 80 4.52 14.67 16.78
CA GLU A 80 5.73 15.22 16.13
C GLU A 80 6.01 16.66 16.57
N ILE A 81 4.96 17.48 16.68
CA ILE A 81 5.09 18.85 17.19
C ILE A 81 5.50 18.84 18.67
N PHE A 82 4.85 18.02 19.49
CA PHE A 82 5.09 17.96 20.92
C PHE A 82 6.48 17.42 21.27
N PHE A 83 6.93 16.40 20.54
CA PHE A 83 8.22 15.73 20.77
C PHE A 83 9.33 16.20 19.84
N SER A 84 9.16 17.34 19.16
CA SER A 84 10.16 17.85 18.19
C SER A 84 11.55 18.02 18.81
N ALA A 85 11.66 18.35 20.10
CA ALA A 85 12.93 18.44 20.80
C ALA A 85 13.60 17.06 21.09
N SER A 86 12.84 15.97 21.00
CA SER A 86 13.31 14.60 21.23
C SER A 86 13.37 13.78 19.94
N ALA A 87 13.28 14.41 18.78
CA ALA A 87 13.27 13.72 17.49
C ALA A 87 14.53 12.86 17.31
N ASP A 88 15.70 13.39 17.61
CA ASP A 88 16.99 12.69 17.48
C ASP A 88 17.05 11.45 18.40
N ASP A 89 16.50 11.53 19.61
CA ASP A 89 16.45 10.41 20.55
C ASP A 89 15.50 9.31 20.04
N ILE A 90 14.36 9.70 19.45
CA ILE A 90 13.41 8.77 18.84
C ILE A 90 14.05 8.06 17.65
N ASP A 91 14.72 8.79 16.77
CA ASP A 91 15.40 8.23 15.59
C ASP A 91 16.50 7.24 16.00
N LYS A 92 17.27 7.56 17.05
CA LYS A 92 18.26 6.66 17.59
C LYS A 92 17.64 5.36 18.13
N MET A 93 16.55 5.44 18.89
CA MET A 93 15.84 4.28 19.40
C MET A 93 15.28 3.40 18.27
N VAL A 94 14.74 4.02 17.21
CA VAL A 94 14.23 3.32 16.03
C VAL A 94 15.36 2.58 15.32
N GLU A 95 16.53 3.20 15.16
CA GLU A 95 17.68 2.56 14.52
C GLU A 95 18.25 1.40 15.37
N GLU A 96 18.34 1.56 16.68
CA GLU A 96 18.73 0.47 17.60
C GLU A 96 17.76 -0.72 17.50
N TYR A 97 16.45 -0.46 17.46
CA TYR A 97 15.44 -1.50 17.30
C TYR A 97 15.54 -2.19 15.93
N ARG A 98 15.76 -1.42 14.86
CA ARG A 98 15.98 -1.95 13.51
C ARG A 98 17.18 -2.89 13.46
N GLN A 99 18.30 -2.50 14.07
CA GLN A 99 19.51 -3.33 14.14
C GLN A 99 19.26 -4.62 14.92
N ALA A 100 18.55 -4.55 16.05
CA ALA A 100 18.19 -5.73 16.83
C ALA A 100 17.34 -6.71 16.02
N LEU A 101 16.34 -6.22 15.27
CA LEU A 101 15.53 -7.05 14.39
C LEU A 101 16.37 -7.72 13.30
N LEU A 102 17.27 -7.00 12.65
CA LEU A 102 18.14 -7.57 11.61
C LEU A 102 19.01 -8.71 12.14
N ILE A 103 19.55 -8.57 13.36
CA ILE A 103 20.33 -9.62 14.02
C ILE A 103 19.47 -10.84 14.32
N ILE A 104 18.24 -10.65 14.81
CA ILE A 104 17.30 -11.74 15.08
C ILE A 104 16.93 -12.48 13.79
N PHE A 105 16.60 -11.76 12.73
CA PHE A 105 16.27 -12.38 11.44
C PHE A 105 17.45 -13.15 10.86
N LEU A 106 18.65 -12.59 10.90
CA LEU A 106 19.86 -13.27 10.46
C LEU A 106 20.14 -14.53 11.28
N GLY A 107 19.97 -14.46 12.60
CA GLY A 107 20.15 -15.61 13.50
C GLY A 107 19.15 -16.74 13.20
N ASN A 108 17.90 -16.42 12.96
CA ASN A 108 16.87 -17.40 12.61
C ASN A 108 17.13 -18.05 11.24
N ASP A 109 17.60 -17.28 10.26
CA ASP A 109 17.93 -17.80 8.93
C ASP A 109 19.13 -18.76 8.99
N LEU A 110 20.19 -18.41 9.71
CA LEU A 110 21.35 -19.27 9.92
C LEU A 110 21.02 -20.56 10.69
N LEU A 111 20.09 -20.52 11.64
CA LEU A 111 19.62 -21.70 12.36
C LEU A 111 18.83 -22.63 11.44
N SER A 112 17.96 -22.09 10.58
CA SER A 112 17.20 -22.88 9.62
C SER A 112 18.09 -23.59 8.62
N VAL A 113 19.11 -22.92 8.12
CA VAL A 113 20.13 -23.52 7.21
C VAL A 113 20.91 -24.62 7.92
N ARG A 114 21.29 -24.44 9.20
CA ARG A 114 22.01 -25.48 9.97
C ARG A 114 21.17 -26.74 10.19
N ILE A 115 19.91 -26.60 10.52
CA ILE A 115 19.00 -27.74 10.70
C ILE A 115 18.86 -28.51 9.40
N PHE A 116 18.77 -27.81 8.25
CA PHE A 116 18.64 -28.45 6.94
C PHE A 116 19.91 -29.20 6.52
N THR A 117 21.10 -28.69 6.82
CA THR A 117 22.37 -29.33 6.48
C THR A 117 22.74 -30.49 7.40
N GLN A 118 22.27 -30.49 8.66
CA GLN A 118 22.47 -31.62 9.58
C GLN A 118 21.44 -32.74 9.39
N GLY A 119 20.25 -32.43 8.84
CA GLY A 119 19.19 -33.43 8.58
C GLY A 119 19.50 -34.42 7.41
N VAL A 120 20.52 -34.16 6.61
CA VAL A 120 20.88 -35.01 5.44
C VAL A 120 21.82 -36.15 5.78
N ASN A 121 22.28 -36.27 7.03
CA ASN A 121 23.24 -37.32 7.43
C ASN A 121 22.64 -38.35 8.41
N LEU A 122 21.42 -38.84 8.13
CA LEU A 122 20.90 -40.06 8.76
C LEU A 122 21.35 -41.24 7.93
N GLY A 123 22.47 -41.80 8.40
CA GLY A 123 23.13 -42.93 7.80
C GLY A 123 22.20 -44.11 7.52
N THR A 124 22.35 -44.70 6.36
CA THR A 124 21.86 -46.03 6.04
C THR A 124 22.42 -47.04 7.04
N PRO A 125 21.60 -47.81 7.76
CA PRO A 125 22.10 -48.96 8.51
C PRO A 125 22.50 -50.05 7.52
N ARG A 126 23.66 -50.62 7.73
CA ARG A 126 24.12 -51.87 7.09
C ARG A 126 23.30 -53.04 7.60
#